data_cf01b65c5cc3e1d32c384e91429c9036
#
_entry.id   cf01b65c5cc3e1d32c384e91429c9036
#
_cell.length_a   1.000
_cell.length_b   1.000
_cell.length_c   1.000
_cell.angle_alpha   90.00
_cell.angle_beta   90.00
_cell.angle_gamma   90.00
#
_symmetry.space_group_name_H-M   'P 1'
#
loop_
_entity.id
_entity.type
_entity.pdbx_description
1 polymer ?
#
loop_
_entity_poly.entity_id
_entity_poly.type
_entity_poly.pdbx_seq_one_letter_code
_entity_poly.pdbx_strand_id
1 'polypeptide(L)'
;LVNVCAGIKYGGVVAACGLAQGMDFPGTVAPFILRGVTLAGVDSVMAPYARRAKAWDRLAREMPHDVLARNTETIGLADAPAVAARLLAGEVRGRVVVDVNA
;
A
#
# COMPACT_ATOMS: atom_id res chain seq x y z
N LEU A 1 -2.28 -8.15 -7.41
CA LEU A 1 -1.29 -7.45 -8.22
C LEU A 1 -1.54 -7.68 -9.72
N VAL A 2 -1.71 -8.94 -10.16
CA VAL A 2 -1.94 -9.31 -11.57
C VAL A 2 -3.13 -8.56 -12.18
N ASN A 3 -4.28 -8.55 -11.50
CA ASN A 3 -5.48 -7.86 -11.97
C ASN A 3 -5.28 -6.35 -12.12
N VAL A 4 -4.47 -5.75 -11.25
CA VAL A 4 -4.13 -4.32 -11.35
C VAL A 4 -3.28 -4.06 -12.59
N CYS A 5 -2.27 -4.89 -12.84
CA CYS A 5 -1.46 -4.78 -14.06
C CYS A 5 -2.29 -4.96 -15.33
N ALA A 6 -3.27 -5.87 -15.30
CA ALA A 6 -4.16 -6.11 -16.44
C ALA A 6 -5.16 -4.95 -16.67
N GLY A 7 -5.61 -4.29 -15.61
CA GLY A 7 -6.66 -3.25 -15.65
C GLY A 7 -6.17 -1.80 -15.77
N ILE A 8 -4.90 -1.52 -15.49
CA ILE A 8 -4.38 -0.15 -15.53
C ILE A 8 -4.35 0.41 -16.96
N LYS A 9 -4.46 1.72 -17.11
CA LYS A 9 -4.43 2.38 -18.41
C LYS A 9 -3.13 2.11 -19.17
N TYR A 10 -3.16 2.30 -20.50
CA TYR A 10 -1.98 2.18 -21.37
C TYR A 10 -0.82 3.07 -20.86
N GLY A 11 0.39 2.51 -20.83
CA GLY A 11 1.58 3.19 -20.32
C GLY A 11 1.58 3.45 -18.81
N GLY A 12 0.63 2.87 -18.08
CA GLY A 12 0.53 3.07 -16.63
C GLY A 12 1.63 2.38 -15.84
N VAL A 13 1.83 2.84 -14.61
CA VAL A 13 2.81 2.27 -13.66
C VAL A 13 2.10 1.68 -12.44
N VAL A 14 2.44 0.45 -12.09
CA VAL A 14 1.98 -0.23 -10.88
C VAL A 14 3.16 -0.34 -9.91
N ALA A 15 3.02 0.24 -8.72
CA ALA A 15 4.03 0.15 -7.67
C ALA A 15 3.76 -1.08 -6.77
N ALA A 16 4.70 -2.02 -6.73
CA ALA A 16 4.67 -3.17 -5.83
C ALA A 16 5.51 -2.83 -4.58
N CYS A 17 4.84 -2.56 -3.46
CA CYS A 17 5.47 -2.06 -2.23
C CYS A 17 5.26 -2.95 -1.00
N GLY A 18 4.60 -4.09 -1.15
CA GLY A 18 4.35 -5.02 -0.04
C GLY A 18 3.86 -6.37 -0.53
N LEU A 19 3.94 -7.37 0.34
CA LEU A 19 3.64 -8.76 0.04
C LEU A 19 2.78 -9.46 1.13
N ALA A 20 2.00 -8.67 1.89
CA ALA A 20 1.21 -9.20 3.01
C ALA A 20 0.22 -10.30 2.60
N GLN A 21 -0.27 -10.28 1.37
CA GLN A 21 -1.22 -11.27 0.84
C GLN A 21 -0.54 -12.46 0.14
N GLY A 22 0.77 -12.43 -0.01
CA GLY A 22 1.57 -13.48 -0.66
C GLY A 22 2.64 -12.93 -1.58
N MET A 23 3.52 -13.80 -2.04
CA MET A 23 4.67 -13.46 -2.87
C MET A 23 4.46 -13.82 -4.35
N ASP A 24 3.43 -14.60 -4.66
CA ASP A 24 3.21 -15.11 -6.02
C ASP A 24 2.72 -14.04 -6.99
N PHE A 25 3.20 -14.12 -8.21
CA PHE A 25 2.76 -13.30 -9.33
C PHE A 25 2.40 -14.19 -10.54
N PRO A 26 1.25 -14.91 -10.52
CA PRO A 26 0.82 -15.79 -11.60
C PRO A 26 0.22 -14.97 -12.76
N GLY A 27 1.04 -14.12 -13.38
CA GLY A 27 0.64 -13.22 -14.45
C GLY A 27 1.21 -13.59 -15.81
N THR A 28 0.80 -12.82 -16.84
CA THR A 28 1.34 -12.91 -18.18
C THR A 28 2.10 -11.65 -18.55
N VAL A 29 2.93 -11.72 -19.58
CA VAL A 29 3.68 -10.56 -20.08
C VAL A 29 2.83 -9.60 -20.92
N ALA A 30 1.59 -9.98 -21.25
CA ALA A 30 0.72 -9.23 -22.14
C ALA A 30 0.49 -7.76 -21.74
N PRO A 31 0.19 -7.40 -20.49
CA PRO A 31 0.05 -5.99 -20.10
C PRO A 31 1.32 -5.17 -20.34
N PHE A 32 2.48 -5.78 -20.13
CA PHE A 32 3.77 -5.10 -20.25
C PHE A 32 4.14 -4.87 -21.73
N ILE A 33 3.99 -5.89 -22.59
CA ILE A 33 4.37 -5.80 -23.99
C ILE A 33 3.31 -5.05 -24.82
N LEU A 34 2.02 -5.40 -24.65
CA LEU A 34 0.97 -4.88 -25.53
C LEU A 34 0.44 -3.50 -25.08
N ARG A 35 0.63 -3.13 -23.81
CA ARG A 35 0.10 -1.91 -23.25
C ARG A 35 1.16 -1.01 -22.61
N GLY A 36 2.44 -1.40 -22.68
CA GLY A 36 3.53 -0.63 -22.10
C GLY A 36 3.43 -0.40 -20.59
N VAL A 37 2.74 -1.31 -19.86
CA VAL A 37 2.61 -1.19 -18.41
C VAL A 37 3.96 -1.44 -17.75
N THR A 38 4.28 -0.67 -16.73
CA THR A 38 5.46 -0.87 -15.89
C THR A 38 5.06 -1.42 -14.53
N LEU A 39 5.66 -2.52 -14.11
CA LEU A 39 5.60 -3.00 -12.72
C LEU A 39 6.89 -2.56 -12.02
N ALA A 40 6.78 -1.62 -11.09
CA ALA A 40 7.91 -1.06 -10.37
C ALA A 40 7.97 -1.59 -8.93
N GLY A 41 9.07 -2.23 -8.56
CA GLY A 41 9.36 -2.62 -7.19
C GLY A 41 9.71 -1.41 -6.32
N VAL A 42 9.18 -1.38 -5.10
CA VAL A 42 9.49 -0.35 -4.10
C VAL A 42 10.10 -1.02 -2.88
N ASP A 43 11.43 -0.98 -2.76
CA ASP A 43 12.13 -1.37 -1.54
C ASP A 43 12.09 -0.23 -0.52
N SER A 44 11.13 -0.30 0.40
CA SER A 44 10.98 0.70 1.46
C SER A 44 11.87 0.39 2.68
N VAL A 45 12.40 -0.81 2.79
CA VAL A 45 13.22 -1.25 3.95
C VAL A 45 14.63 -0.66 3.87
N MET A 46 15.28 -0.84 2.73
CA MET A 46 16.68 -0.39 2.50
C MET A 46 16.77 0.99 1.85
N ALA A 47 15.65 1.68 1.68
CA ALA A 47 15.67 3.02 1.06
C ALA A 47 16.57 3.99 1.85
N PRO A 48 17.54 4.66 1.19
CA PRO A 48 18.39 5.65 1.86
C PRO A 48 17.59 6.76 2.52
N TYR A 49 18.07 7.25 3.67
CA TYR A 49 17.38 8.29 4.44
C TYR A 49 16.95 9.51 3.59
N ALA A 50 17.83 10.02 2.74
CA ALA A 50 17.52 11.18 1.89
C ALA A 50 16.33 10.92 0.94
N ARG A 51 16.21 9.69 0.40
CA ARG A 51 15.07 9.29 -0.43
C ARG A 51 13.78 9.22 0.41
N ARG A 52 13.86 8.66 1.60
CA ARG A 52 12.72 8.58 2.54
C ARG A 52 12.26 9.96 2.96
N ALA A 53 13.16 10.84 3.39
CA ALA A 53 12.86 12.21 3.78
C ALA A 53 12.13 12.96 2.67
N LYS A 54 12.65 12.89 1.43
CA LYS A 54 12.01 13.51 0.26
C LYS A 54 10.60 12.95 -0.01
N ALA A 55 10.38 11.64 0.20
CA ALA A 55 9.07 11.04 0.03
C ALA A 55 8.09 11.54 1.12
N TRP A 56 8.53 11.63 2.38
CA TRP A 56 7.72 12.16 3.47
C TRP A 56 7.37 13.64 3.30
N ASP A 57 8.33 14.47 2.87
CA ASP A 57 8.09 15.89 2.55
C ASP A 57 7.05 16.05 1.44
N ARG A 58 7.09 15.17 0.46
CA ARG A 58 6.11 15.16 -0.62
C ARG A 58 4.73 14.73 -0.12
N LEU A 59 4.64 13.66 0.65
CA LEU A 59 3.40 13.20 1.27
C LEU A 59 2.77 14.27 2.17
N ALA A 60 3.57 14.98 2.96
CA ALA A 60 3.09 16.05 3.82
C ALA A 60 2.42 17.20 3.05
N ARG A 61 2.86 17.47 1.82
CA ARG A 61 2.29 18.52 0.99
C ARG A 61 1.14 18.08 0.09
N GLU A 62 1.19 16.83 -0.39
CA GLU A 62 0.32 16.35 -1.47
C GLU A 62 -0.80 15.43 -0.99
N MET A 63 -0.68 14.85 0.22
CA MET A 63 -1.69 13.93 0.76
C MET A 63 -2.94 14.70 1.20
N PRO A 64 -4.12 14.46 0.60
CA PRO A 64 -5.34 15.06 1.08
C PRO A 64 -5.72 14.55 2.47
N HIS A 65 -5.78 15.45 3.44
CA HIS A 65 -6.06 15.09 4.85
C HIS A 65 -7.42 14.41 5.04
N ASP A 66 -8.42 14.82 4.26
CA ASP A 66 -9.76 14.23 4.30
C ASP A 66 -9.75 12.77 3.80
N VAL A 67 -8.94 12.46 2.79
CA VAL A 67 -8.76 11.09 2.30
C VAL A 67 -8.05 10.24 3.35
N LEU A 68 -7.02 10.78 3.99
CA LEU A 68 -6.32 10.11 5.06
C LEU A 68 -7.26 9.80 6.23
N ALA A 69 -8.05 10.77 6.68
CA ALA A 69 -9.00 10.62 7.79
C ALA A 69 -10.06 9.55 7.48
N ARG A 70 -10.64 9.56 6.28
CA ARG A 70 -11.65 8.56 5.86
C ARG A 70 -11.09 7.14 5.76
N ASN A 71 -9.79 6.97 5.60
CA ASN A 71 -9.13 5.67 5.50
C ASN A 71 -8.40 5.28 6.77
N THR A 72 -8.61 5.99 7.88
CA THR A 72 -7.95 5.71 9.16
C THR A 72 -9.01 5.45 10.23
N GLU A 73 -8.88 4.29 10.89
CA GLU A 73 -9.64 3.92 12.10
C GLU A 73 -8.68 4.04 13.29
N THR A 74 -9.11 4.66 14.38
CA THR A 74 -8.34 4.70 15.63
C THR A 74 -8.99 3.78 16.65
N ILE A 75 -8.21 2.92 17.29
CA ILE A 75 -8.66 1.95 18.30
C ILE A 75 -7.83 2.08 19.57
N GLY A 76 -8.36 1.61 20.70
CA GLY A 76 -7.58 1.47 21.93
C GLY A 76 -6.63 0.26 21.90
N LEU A 77 -5.67 0.24 22.81
CA LEU A 77 -4.71 -0.86 22.91
C LEU A 77 -5.38 -2.21 23.19
N ALA A 78 -6.45 -2.22 23.97
CA ALA A 78 -7.20 -3.44 24.30
C ALA A 78 -7.84 -4.13 23.08
N ASP A 79 -8.17 -3.36 22.03
CA ASP A 79 -8.80 -3.87 20.82
C ASP A 79 -7.79 -4.44 19.79
N ALA A 80 -6.50 -4.16 19.97
CA ALA A 80 -5.46 -4.53 19.02
C ALA A 80 -5.44 -6.05 18.68
N PRO A 81 -5.61 -6.99 19.63
CA PRO A 81 -5.64 -8.43 19.30
C PRO A 81 -6.80 -8.82 18.39
N ALA A 82 -7.99 -8.28 18.63
CA ALA A 82 -9.17 -8.56 17.82
C ALA A 82 -9.03 -7.99 16.40
N VAL A 83 -8.50 -6.78 16.29
CA VAL A 83 -8.25 -6.13 14.98
C VAL A 83 -7.13 -6.84 14.23
N ALA A 84 -6.10 -7.35 14.90
CA ALA A 84 -5.05 -8.16 14.28
C ALA A 84 -5.61 -9.41 13.60
N ALA A 85 -6.56 -10.10 14.24
CA ALA A 85 -7.24 -11.25 13.64
C ALA A 85 -8.01 -10.86 12.36
N ARG A 86 -8.76 -9.76 12.38
CA ARG A 86 -9.45 -9.21 11.20
C ARG A 86 -8.48 -8.81 10.09
N LEU A 87 -7.33 -8.24 10.45
CA LEU A 87 -6.28 -7.87 9.49
C LEU A 87 -5.74 -9.10 8.76
N LEU A 88 -5.47 -10.18 9.50
CA LEU A 88 -5.03 -11.45 8.91
C LEU A 88 -6.09 -12.10 8.02
N ALA A 89 -7.37 -11.91 8.34
CA ALA A 89 -8.49 -12.36 7.52
C ALA A 89 -8.72 -11.48 6.26
N GLY A 90 -7.99 -10.36 6.11
CA GLY A 90 -8.16 -9.43 4.99
C GLY A 90 -9.41 -8.56 5.07
N GLU A 91 -10.00 -8.41 6.26
CA GLU A 91 -11.24 -7.69 6.50
C GLU A 91 -11.03 -6.21 6.85
N VAL A 92 -9.78 -5.78 7.03
CA VAL A 92 -9.43 -4.40 7.37
C VAL A 92 -9.05 -3.62 6.13
N ARG A 93 -9.78 -2.53 5.85
CA ARG A 93 -9.47 -1.59 4.78
C ARG A 93 -8.82 -0.34 5.35
N GLY A 94 -7.78 0.15 4.67
CA GLY A 94 -7.11 1.40 5.06
C GLY A 94 -6.05 1.19 6.14
N ARG A 95 -6.03 2.08 7.12
CA ARG A 95 -5.05 2.12 8.21
C ARG A 95 -5.76 2.02 9.56
N VAL A 96 -5.23 1.19 10.43
CA VAL A 96 -5.60 1.21 11.86
C VAL A 96 -4.47 1.85 12.65
N VAL A 97 -4.80 2.84 13.46
CA VAL A 97 -3.92 3.50 14.42
C VAL A 97 -4.33 3.04 15.81
N VAL A 98 -3.36 2.56 16.59
CA VAL A 98 -3.61 2.17 17.97
C VAL A 98 -3.23 3.34 18.89
N ASP A 99 -4.22 3.90 19.59
CA ASP A 99 -3.96 4.84 20.67
C ASP A 99 -3.61 4.06 21.94
N VAL A 100 -2.36 4.14 22.33
CA VAL A 100 -1.85 3.38 23.49
C VAL A 100 -2.26 4.00 24.84
N ASN A 101 -2.88 5.18 24.81
CA ASN A 101 -3.37 5.88 25.99
C ASN A 101 -4.89 5.80 26.15
N ALA A 102 -5.60 5.15 25.22
CA ALA A 102 -7.05 4.96 25.27
C ALA A 102 -7.42 3.55 25.73
#